data_5603a113e0510ffb75c037627ed18233
#
_entry.id   5603a113e0510ffb75c037627ed18233
#
_cell.length_a   1.000
_cell.length_b   1.000
_cell.length_c   1.000
_cell.angle_alpha   90.00
_cell.angle_beta   90.00
_cell.angle_gamma   90.00
#
_symmetry.space_group_name_H-M   'P 1'
#
loop_
_entity.id
_entity.type
_entity.pdbx_description
1 polymer ?
#
loop_
_entity_poly.entity_id
_entity_poly.type
_entity_poly.pdbx_seq_one_letter_code
_entity_poly.pdbx_strand_id
1 'polypeptide(L)'
;AIEHHPERLTCLNENRQKFGVVSNLHVVAGRAPEILAEVPAPNKVFVGGSDGELTELLALVWDRLPEGGMLVASSVMETSKQVLIKFLQDREEHIDSINETSQIAVSRGGSLAGQLLYRPTLPVTLFKFVKRGGLLDG
;
A
#
# COMPACT_ATOMS: atom_id res chain seq x y z
N ALA A 1 2.63 -11.54 2.36
CA ALA A 1 3.48 -10.39 2.01
C ALA A 1 4.33 -10.73 0.79
N ILE A 2 4.50 -9.77 -0.11
CA ILE A 2 5.38 -9.89 -1.29
C ILE A 2 6.55 -8.95 -1.08
N GLU A 3 7.76 -9.45 -1.24
CA GLU A 3 9.00 -8.67 -1.15
C GLU A 3 10.07 -9.32 -2.03
N HIS A 4 10.89 -8.53 -2.72
CA HIS A 4 11.97 -9.03 -3.56
C HIS A 4 13.37 -8.71 -3.01
N HIS A 5 13.49 -7.75 -2.12
CA HIS A 5 14.77 -7.32 -1.59
C HIS A 5 15.30 -8.33 -0.57
N PRO A 6 16.52 -8.91 -0.76
CA PRO A 6 17.01 -10.01 0.08
C PRO A 6 17.08 -9.68 1.57
N GLU A 7 17.56 -8.49 1.93
CA GLU A 7 17.67 -8.07 3.33
C GLU A 7 16.30 -7.92 4.00
N ARG A 8 15.31 -7.38 3.28
CA ARG A 8 13.95 -7.23 3.78
C ARG A 8 13.26 -8.59 3.92
N LEU A 9 13.51 -9.54 3.00
CA LEU A 9 13.02 -10.91 3.11
C LEU A 9 13.57 -11.60 4.37
N THR A 10 14.85 -11.42 4.66
CA THR A 10 15.46 -11.93 5.90
C THR A 10 14.76 -11.36 7.13
N CYS A 11 14.62 -10.02 7.21
CA CYS A 11 13.91 -9.37 8.31
C CYS A 11 12.45 -9.84 8.46
N LEU A 12 11.73 -9.99 7.33
CA LEU A 12 10.35 -10.50 7.33
C LEU A 12 10.26 -11.90 7.94
N ASN A 13 11.15 -12.80 7.54
CA ASN A 13 11.16 -14.18 8.05
C ASN A 13 11.55 -14.27 9.52
N GLU A 14 12.55 -13.50 9.95
CA GLU A 14 12.92 -13.39 11.36
C GLU A 14 11.76 -12.84 12.22
N ASN A 15 11.11 -11.78 11.75
CA ASN A 15 9.98 -11.19 12.45
C ASN A 15 8.78 -12.14 12.51
N ARG A 16 8.49 -12.89 11.43
CA ARG A 16 7.45 -13.94 11.44
C ARG A 16 7.63 -14.93 12.60
N GLN A 17 8.86 -15.39 12.78
CA GLN A 17 9.19 -16.33 13.85
C GLN A 17 9.11 -15.66 15.22
N LYS A 18 9.76 -14.49 15.34
CA LYS A 18 9.82 -13.76 16.60
C LYS A 18 8.43 -13.39 17.16
N PHE A 19 7.48 -13.04 16.29
CA PHE A 19 6.13 -12.67 16.68
C PHE A 19 5.12 -13.82 16.62
N GLY A 20 5.57 -15.05 16.32
CA GLY A 20 4.73 -16.24 16.34
C GLY A 20 3.63 -16.24 15.27
N VAL A 21 3.85 -15.58 14.14
CA VAL A 21 2.84 -15.43 13.07
C VAL A 21 3.14 -16.28 11.83
N VAL A 22 3.92 -17.33 11.99
CA VAL A 22 4.34 -18.20 10.87
C VAL A 22 3.16 -18.86 10.17
N SER A 23 2.11 -19.20 10.90
CA SER A 23 0.93 -19.88 10.36
C SER A 23 0.01 -18.97 9.53
N ASN A 24 0.03 -17.65 9.78
CA ASN A 24 -0.89 -16.70 9.16
C ASN A 24 -0.22 -15.58 8.36
N LEU A 25 1.11 -15.49 8.38
CA LEU A 25 1.88 -14.61 7.52
C LEU A 25 2.68 -15.40 6.51
N HIS A 26 2.22 -15.46 5.27
CA HIS A 26 2.94 -16.08 4.15
C HIS A 26 3.81 -15.03 3.46
N VAL A 27 5.10 -15.35 3.30
CA VAL A 27 6.06 -14.48 2.60
C VAL A 27 6.35 -15.09 1.24
N VAL A 28 6.13 -14.30 0.20
CA VAL A 28 6.40 -14.68 -1.19
C VAL A 28 7.56 -13.84 -1.70
N ALA A 29 8.64 -14.52 -2.04
CA ALA A 29 9.82 -13.88 -2.61
C ALA A 29 9.59 -13.60 -4.10
N GLY A 30 9.54 -12.36 -4.47
CA GLY A 30 9.33 -11.95 -5.86
C GLY A 30 8.97 -10.49 -5.97
N ARG A 31 8.90 -10.02 -7.20
CA ARG A 31 8.56 -8.63 -7.51
C ARG A 31 7.10 -8.55 -7.97
N ALA A 32 6.37 -7.60 -7.41
CA ALA A 32 5.07 -7.23 -7.94
C ALA A 32 5.29 -6.21 -9.09
N PRO A 33 4.54 -6.32 -10.21
CA PRO A 33 3.32 -7.12 -10.36
C PRO A 33 3.51 -8.60 -10.76
N GLU A 34 4.68 -9.03 -11.21
CA GLU A 34 4.90 -10.35 -11.85
C GLU A 34 4.45 -11.52 -10.99
N ILE A 35 4.77 -11.46 -9.67
CA ILE A 35 4.45 -12.54 -8.74
C ILE A 35 2.97 -12.59 -8.33
N LEU A 36 2.16 -11.61 -8.71
CA LEU A 36 0.74 -11.56 -8.32
C LEU A 36 -0.06 -12.76 -8.83
N ALA A 37 0.34 -13.35 -9.96
CA ALA A 37 -0.34 -14.52 -10.52
C ALA A 37 -0.20 -15.77 -9.62
N GLU A 38 0.84 -15.82 -8.79
CA GLU A 38 1.16 -16.96 -7.93
C GLU A 38 0.49 -16.88 -6.54
N VAL A 39 -0.14 -15.77 -6.22
CA VAL A 39 -0.83 -15.58 -4.94
C VAL A 39 -2.35 -15.62 -5.10
N PRO A 40 -3.10 -16.09 -4.10
CA PRO A 40 -4.55 -16.06 -4.12
C PRO A 40 -5.12 -14.65 -4.32
N ALA A 41 -6.33 -14.56 -4.88
CA ALA A 41 -7.02 -13.28 -5.01
C ALA A 41 -7.23 -12.65 -3.62
N PRO A 42 -6.83 -11.40 -3.43
CA PRO A 42 -6.91 -10.74 -2.14
C PRO A 42 -8.30 -10.14 -1.90
N ASN A 43 -8.68 -10.00 -0.63
CA ASN A 43 -9.80 -9.15 -0.22
C ASN A 43 -9.35 -7.74 0.21
N LYS A 44 -8.12 -7.63 0.68
CA LYS A 44 -7.51 -6.37 1.11
C LYS A 44 -6.04 -6.34 0.68
N VAL A 45 -5.61 -5.20 0.17
CA VAL A 45 -4.23 -5.00 -0.27
C VAL A 45 -3.68 -3.72 0.34
N PHE A 46 -2.46 -3.78 0.82
CA PHE A 46 -1.67 -2.61 1.18
C PHE A 46 -0.44 -2.51 0.27
N VAL A 47 -0.27 -1.36 -0.37
CA VAL A 47 0.89 -1.05 -1.21
C VAL A 47 1.74 -0.01 -0.48
N GLY A 48 2.88 -0.45 0.07
CA GLY A 48 3.78 0.38 0.87
C GLY A 48 4.91 1.05 0.10
N GLY A 49 5.05 0.76 -1.16
CA GLY A 49 6.08 1.29 -2.05
C GLY A 49 6.11 0.53 -3.37
N SER A 50 6.65 1.16 -4.40
CA SER A 50 6.82 0.53 -5.71
C SER A 50 8.07 1.08 -6.39
N ASP A 51 8.72 0.24 -7.17
CA ASP A 51 9.94 0.56 -7.90
C ASP A 51 9.64 1.04 -9.34
N GLY A 52 8.64 1.92 -9.50
CA GLY A 52 8.30 2.54 -10.79
C GLY A 52 7.15 1.90 -11.57
N GLU A 53 6.64 0.75 -11.13
CA GLU A 53 5.55 0.01 -11.80
C GLU A 53 4.19 0.18 -11.09
N LEU A 54 4.04 1.28 -10.33
CA LEU A 54 2.86 1.50 -9.51
C LEU A 54 1.56 1.53 -10.32
N THR A 55 1.56 2.14 -11.49
CA THR A 55 0.37 2.24 -12.35
C THR A 55 -0.17 0.86 -12.74
N GLU A 56 0.71 -0.02 -13.22
CA GLU A 56 0.36 -1.39 -13.59
C GLU A 56 -0.06 -2.21 -12.37
N LEU A 57 0.68 -2.09 -11.27
CA LEU A 57 0.37 -2.77 -10.02
C LEU A 57 -1.02 -2.41 -9.50
N LEU A 58 -1.39 -1.14 -9.49
CA LEU A 58 -2.71 -0.68 -9.05
C LEU A 58 -3.83 -1.25 -9.92
N ALA A 59 -3.65 -1.26 -11.24
CA ALA A 59 -4.63 -1.82 -12.17
C ALA A 59 -4.85 -3.32 -11.93
N LEU A 60 -3.76 -4.10 -11.87
CA LEU A 60 -3.83 -5.54 -11.65
C LEU A 60 -4.42 -5.90 -10.28
N VAL A 61 -4.06 -5.17 -9.24
CA VAL A 61 -4.63 -5.37 -7.90
C VAL A 61 -6.11 -5.03 -7.91
N TRP A 62 -6.49 -3.92 -8.53
CA TRP A 62 -7.89 -3.50 -8.61
C TRP A 62 -8.77 -4.53 -9.30
N ASP A 63 -8.33 -5.08 -10.42
CA ASP A 63 -9.06 -6.10 -11.16
C ASP A 63 -9.28 -7.37 -10.34
N ARG A 64 -8.31 -7.73 -9.49
CA ARG A 64 -8.37 -8.94 -8.65
C ARG A 64 -9.16 -8.77 -7.35
N LEU A 65 -9.43 -7.53 -6.94
CA LEU A 65 -10.25 -7.29 -5.75
C LEU A 65 -11.72 -7.60 -6.01
N PRO A 66 -12.39 -8.31 -5.10
CA PRO A 66 -13.83 -8.51 -5.19
C PRO A 66 -14.57 -7.21 -4.84
N GLU A 67 -15.87 -7.21 -5.08
CA GLU A 67 -16.78 -6.20 -4.52
C GLU A 67 -16.62 -6.13 -2.99
N GLY A 68 -16.56 -4.92 -2.44
CA GLY A 68 -16.25 -4.69 -1.03
C GLY A 68 -14.76 -4.84 -0.68
N GLY A 69 -13.94 -5.27 -1.64
CA GLY A 69 -12.49 -5.35 -1.46
C GLY A 69 -11.85 -3.97 -1.27
N MET A 70 -10.72 -3.94 -0.57
CA MET A 70 -10.06 -2.69 -0.17
C MET A 70 -8.62 -2.64 -0.67
N LEU A 71 -8.26 -1.52 -1.27
CA LEU A 71 -6.88 -1.15 -1.59
C LEU A 71 -6.48 0.07 -0.76
N VAL A 72 -5.36 -0.04 -0.06
CA VAL A 72 -4.71 1.09 0.60
C VAL A 72 -3.30 1.24 0.04
N ALA A 73 -2.93 2.44 -0.33
CA ALA A 73 -1.58 2.75 -0.79
C ALA A 73 -1.01 3.93 -0.02
N SER A 74 0.27 3.83 0.33
CA SER A 74 1.01 4.92 0.97
C SER A 74 1.98 5.57 0.00
N SER A 75 2.13 6.89 0.09
CA SER A 75 3.11 7.64 -0.69
C SER A 75 3.77 8.71 0.14
N VAL A 76 5.10 8.82 -0.03
CA VAL A 76 5.92 9.92 0.46
C VAL A 76 6.42 10.76 -0.71
N MET A 77 6.75 10.10 -1.84
CA MET A 77 7.32 10.74 -3.02
C MET A 77 6.23 11.33 -3.91
N GLU A 78 6.50 12.52 -4.46
CA GLU A 78 5.55 13.21 -5.35
C GLU A 78 5.20 12.39 -6.60
N THR A 79 6.15 11.67 -7.18
CA THR A 79 5.90 10.81 -8.36
C THR A 79 4.87 9.72 -8.07
N SER A 80 5.00 9.03 -6.96
CA SER A 80 4.03 8.00 -6.53
C SER A 80 2.67 8.63 -6.17
N LYS A 81 2.70 9.81 -5.53
CA LYS A 81 1.47 10.55 -5.21
C LYS A 81 0.69 10.93 -6.47
N GLN A 82 1.36 11.40 -7.52
CA GLN A 82 0.71 11.73 -8.78
C GLN A 82 0.03 10.53 -9.43
N VAL A 83 0.66 9.36 -9.39
CA VAL A 83 0.05 8.11 -9.89
C VAL A 83 -1.20 7.77 -9.09
N LEU A 84 -1.15 7.89 -7.76
CA LEU A 84 -2.30 7.61 -6.89
C LEU A 84 -3.44 8.63 -7.06
N ILE A 85 -3.12 9.90 -7.28
CA ILE A 85 -4.11 10.95 -7.59
C ILE A 85 -4.82 10.63 -8.90
N LYS A 86 -4.06 10.26 -9.94
CA LYS A 86 -4.66 9.87 -11.20
C LYS A 86 -5.55 8.64 -11.05
N PHE A 87 -5.10 7.64 -10.32
CA PHE A 87 -5.92 6.45 -10.04
C PHE A 87 -7.20 6.81 -9.29
N LEU A 88 -7.13 7.74 -8.33
CA LEU A 88 -8.30 8.27 -7.62
C LEU A 88 -9.31 8.91 -8.59
N GLN A 89 -8.83 9.79 -9.46
CA GLN A 89 -9.66 10.48 -10.46
C GLN A 89 -10.35 9.47 -11.39
N ASP A 90 -9.60 8.48 -11.90
CA ASP A 90 -10.15 7.44 -12.75
C ASP A 90 -11.26 6.63 -12.02
N ARG A 91 -11.10 6.36 -10.71
CA ARG A 91 -12.13 5.67 -9.91
C ARG A 91 -13.35 6.54 -9.65
N GLU A 92 -13.17 7.83 -9.46
CA GLU A 92 -14.28 8.78 -9.30
C GLU A 92 -15.09 8.91 -10.59
N GLU A 93 -14.43 8.97 -11.75
CA GLU A 93 -15.11 9.01 -13.05
C GLU A 93 -15.95 7.74 -13.30
N HIS A 94 -15.43 6.57 -12.92
CA HIS A 94 -16.14 5.29 -13.08
C HIS A 94 -17.19 5.02 -11.97
N ILE A 95 -17.16 5.79 -10.88
CA ILE A 95 -18.06 5.63 -9.71
C ILE A 95 -18.02 4.20 -9.13
N ASP A 96 -16.89 3.51 -9.30
CA ASP A 96 -16.70 2.11 -8.93
C ASP A 96 -16.05 1.91 -7.56
N SER A 97 -15.84 2.99 -6.81
CA SER A 97 -15.21 2.95 -5.49
C SER A 97 -15.75 4.00 -4.52
N ILE A 98 -15.50 3.75 -3.23
CA ILE A 98 -15.56 4.76 -2.17
C ILE A 98 -14.12 5.08 -1.81
N ASN A 99 -13.77 6.36 -1.88
CA ASN A 99 -12.40 6.82 -1.75
C ASN A 99 -12.22 7.69 -0.50
N GLU A 100 -11.06 7.53 0.14
CA GLU A 100 -10.64 8.33 1.28
C GLU A 100 -9.15 8.62 1.17
N THR A 101 -8.74 9.84 1.46
CA THR A 101 -7.33 10.21 1.54
C THR A 101 -7.01 10.80 2.91
N SER A 102 -5.84 10.49 3.42
CA SER A 102 -5.35 11.01 4.70
C SER A 102 -3.88 11.38 4.59
N GLN A 103 -3.47 12.43 5.25
CA GLN A 103 -2.06 12.80 5.36
C GLN A 103 -1.62 12.76 6.82
N ILE A 104 -0.50 12.08 7.08
CA ILE A 104 0.04 11.90 8.42
C ILE A 104 1.39 12.60 8.46
N ALA A 105 1.51 13.60 9.34
CA ALA A 105 2.77 14.30 9.61
C ALA A 105 3.18 14.06 11.07
N VAL A 106 4.44 13.66 11.27
CA VAL A 106 4.98 13.36 12.60
C VAL A 106 6.23 14.18 12.82
N SER A 107 6.35 14.78 14.01
CA SER A 107 7.57 15.40 14.47
C SER A 107 8.10 14.66 15.70
N ARG A 108 9.39 14.35 15.71
CA ARG A 108 10.02 13.64 16.83
C ARG A 108 10.83 14.59 17.69
N GLY A 109 10.59 14.56 18.98
CA GLY A 109 11.38 15.29 19.96
C GLY A 109 12.78 14.71 20.11
N GLY A 110 13.78 15.58 20.22
CA GLY A 110 15.15 15.22 20.45
C GLY A 110 15.88 16.33 21.19
N SER A 111 17.04 16.02 21.78
CA SER A 111 17.87 17.02 22.44
C SER A 111 18.98 17.50 21.52
N LEU A 112 19.20 18.82 21.49
CA LEU A 112 20.34 19.47 20.86
C LEU A 112 20.89 20.54 21.82
N ALA A 113 22.16 20.43 22.19
CA ALA A 113 22.80 21.35 23.11
C ALA A 113 22.04 21.57 24.43
N GLY A 114 21.42 20.50 24.97
CA GLY A 114 20.63 20.54 26.21
C GLY A 114 19.22 21.12 26.05
N GLN A 115 18.81 21.45 24.85
CA GLN A 115 17.46 21.98 24.56
C GLN A 115 16.62 20.98 23.78
N LEU A 116 15.33 20.88 24.12
CA LEU A 116 14.37 20.08 23.38
C LEU A 116 14.01 20.78 22.07
N LEU A 117 14.05 20.02 20.97
CA LEU A 117 13.55 20.45 19.68
C LEU A 117 12.77 19.33 19.01
N TYR A 118 11.88 19.68 18.09
CA TYR A 118 11.12 18.73 17.28
C TYR A 118 11.60 18.75 15.84
N ARG A 119 11.90 17.55 15.30
CA ARG A 119 12.30 17.36 13.91
C ARG A 119 11.16 16.71 13.15
N PRO A 120 10.63 17.35 12.08
CA PRO A 120 9.61 16.75 11.26
C PRO A 120 10.17 15.58 10.45
N THR A 121 9.39 14.52 10.33
CA THR A 121 9.60 13.47 9.33
C THR A 121 8.86 13.84 8.06
N LEU A 122 9.19 13.17 6.95
CA LEU A 122 8.45 13.36 5.71
C LEU A 122 6.98 12.92 5.90
N PRO A 123 6.01 13.75 5.51
CA PRO A 123 4.60 13.38 5.58
C PRO A 123 4.30 12.16 4.70
N VAL A 124 3.41 11.29 5.18
CA VAL A 124 2.90 10.15 4.43
C VAL A 124 1.47 10.44 4.01
N THR A 125 1.16 10.29 2.73
CA THR A 125 -0.20 10.36 2.23
C THR A 125 -0.71 8.94 2.03
N LEU A 126 -1.89 8.65 2.60
CA LEU A 126 -2.60 7.39 2.45
C LEU A 126 -3.79 7.60 1.51
N PHE A 127 -3.93 6.67 0.57
CA PHE A 127 -5.07 6.57 -0.33
C PHE A 127 -5.78 5.24 -0.04
N LYS A 128 -7.07 5.31 0.23
CA LYS A 128 -7.91 4.15 0.48
C LYS A 128 -9.03 4.11 -0.55
N PHE A 129 -9.21 2.95 -1.15
CA PHE A 129 -10.24 2.66 -2.14
C PHE A 129 -11.01 1.42 -1.71
N VAL A 130 -12.32 1.52 -1.62
CA VAL A 130 -13.20 0.36 -1.40
C VAL A 130 -13.98 0.12 -2.67
N LYS A 131 -13.82 -1.04 -3.29
CA LYS A 131 -14.45 -1.39 -4.56
C LYS A 131 -15.96 -1.55 -4.38
N ARG A 132 -16.73 -0.81 -5.16
CA ARG A 132 -18.17 -0.98 -5.25
C ARG A 132 -18.49 -2.06 -6.28
N GLY A 133 -19.58 -2.79 -6.05
CA GLY A 133 -20.19 -3.54 -7.10
C GLY A 133 -20.65 -2.60 -8.21
N GLY A 134 -20.49 -3.01 -9.45
CA GLY A 134 -21.07 -2.26 -10.55
C GLY A 134 -22.55 -2.04 -10.28
N LEU A 135 -23.04 -0.83 -10.56
CA LEU A 135 -24.46 -0.61 -10.65
C LEU A 135 -24.98 -1.63 -11.64
N LEU A 136 -25.69 -2.64 -11.16
CA LEU A 136 -26.53 -3.45 -12.04
C LEU A 136 -27.49 -2.46 -12.64
N ASP A 137 -27.35 -2.21 -13.94
CA ASP A 137 -28.36 -1.53 -14.72
C ASP A 137 -29.66 -2.31 -14.51
N GLY A 138 -30.46 -1.74 -13.66
CA GLY A 138 -31.81 -2.22 -13.42
C GLY A 138 -32.75 -1.72 -14.47
#